data_5d7dd41aa3f2c792bf0276ebf10d5670
#
_entry.id   5d7dd41aa3f2c792bf0276ebf10d5670
#
_cell.length_a   1.000
_cell.length_b   1.000
_cell.length_c   1.000
_cell.angle_alpha   90.00
_cell.angle_beta   90.00
_cell.angle_gamma   90.00
#
_symmetry.space_group_name_H-M   'P 1'
#
loop_
_entity.id
_entity.type
_entity.pdbx_description
1 polymer ?
#
loop_
_entity_poly.entity_id
_entity_poly.type
_entity_poly.pdbx_seq_one_letter_code
_entity_poly.pdbx_strand_id
1 'polypeptide(L)'
;FHDSDQLEVGDLVLAIGNPFGVGQTVTSGIVSALARTRVGVADFGFFIQTDAAINPGNSGGALIGLDGRLVGINTAIYSKSGGSISIGFAIPANMVRVVVEGASRGGKLVRPWLGASGQPVSAEIAEARGLDRPGGVLINEVHPEGPAKAAGLRVGDIVLAVNGQVVHDPAGLDFRIATRPLGGKAHLGIRRKGRKLKLEVALLKAPETPPRNVTRLKSASPL
;
A
#
# COMPACT_ATOMS: atom_id res chain seq x y z
N PHE A 1 -15.36 -5.73 -4.57
CA PHE A 1 -13.95 -5.33 -4.65
C PHE A 1 -13.23 -6.16 -5.70
N HIS A 2 -12.50 -5.49 -6.57
CA HIS A 2 -11.48 -6.11 -7.42
C HIS A 2 -10.19 -6.34 -6.62
N ASP A 3 -9.38 -7.32 -7.01
CA ASP A 3 -8.02 -7.44 -6.46
C ASP A 3 -7.10 -6.40 -7.14
N SER A 4 -6.86 -5.28 -6.47
CA SER A 4 -6.05 -4.18 -7.04
C SER A 4 -4.58 -4.55 -7.29
N ASP A 5 -4.12 -5.73 -6.86
CA ASP A 5 -2.79 -6.26 -7.20
C ASP A 5 -2.75 -6.85 -8.62
N GLN A 6 -3.91 -7.08 -9.25
CA GLN A 6 -4.03 -7.60 -10.62
C GLN A 6 -4.17 -6.50 -11.68
N LEU A 7 -4.28 -5.24 -11.25
CA LEU A 7 -4.34 -4.11 -12.17
C LEU A 7 -3.04 -3.97 -12.97
N GLU A 8 -3.18 -3.63 -14.22
CA GLU A 8 -2.06 -3.33 -15.12
C GLU A 8 -2.16 -1.88 -15.62
N VAL A 9 -1.01 -1.30 -15.95
CA VAL A 9 -0.96 0.01 -16.62
C VAL A 9 -1.60 -0.13 -17.99
N GLY A 10 -2.58 0.74 -18.28
CA GLY A 10 -3.40 0.67 -19.49
C GLY A 10 -4.81 0.13 -19.26
N ASP A 11 -5.09 -0.48 -18.10
CA ASP A 11 -6.46 -0.91 -17.77
C ASP A 11 -7.42 0.27 -17.77
N LEU A 12 -8.57 0.10 -18.43
CA LEU A 12 -9.63 1.10 -18.46
C LEU A 12 -10.33 1.19 -17.10
N VAL A 13 -10.53 2.42 -16.65
CA VAL A 13 -11.20 2.71 -15.39
C VAL A 13 -12.20 3.86 -15.53
N LEU A 14 -13.22 3.86 -14.67
CA LEU A 14 -14.22 4.90 -14.56
C LEU A 14 -14.14 5.51 -13.17
N ALA A 15 -13.94 6.83 -13.08
CA ALA A 15 -14.01 7.56 -11.82
C ALA A 15 -15.42 8.14 -11.65
N ILE A 16 -16.06 7.80 -10.54
CA ILE A 16 -17.41 8.22 -10.20
C ILE A 16 -17.35 9.16 -9.01
N GLY A 17 -18.09 10.26 -9.06
CA GLY A 17 -18.15 11.22 -7.97
C GLY A 17 -19.20 12.31 -8.20
N ASN A 18 -19.13 13.36 -7.39
CA ASN A 18 -19.96 14.56 -7.51
C ASN A 18 -19.07 15.81 -7.51
N PRO A 19 -18.31 16.04 -8.61
CA PRO A 19 -17.38 17.15 -8.67
C PRO A 19 -18.15 18.47 -8.57
N PHE A 20 -17.64 19.38 -7.75
CA PHE A 20 -18.21 20.70 -7.49
C PHE A 20 -19.67 20.72 -6.98
N GLY A 21 -20.22 19.56 -6.59
CA GLY A 21 -21.60 19.46 -6.11
C GLY A 21 -22.67 19.62 -7.19
N VAL A 22 -22.31 19.55 -8.46
CA VAL A 22 -23.25 19.76 -9.59
C VAL A 22 -24.00 18.49 -10.02
N GLY A 23 -23.84 17.39 -9.30
CA GLY A 23 -24.50 16.12 -9.57
C GLY A 23 -23.51 14.98 -9.84
N GLN A 24 -24.04 13.76 -9.89
CA GLN A 24 -23.23 12.58 -10.16
C GLN A 24 -22.59 12.68 -11.54
N THR A 25 -21.27 12.46 -11.58
CA THR A 25 -20.48 12.52 -12.79
C THR A 25 -19.64 11.26 -12.90
N VAL A 26 -19.47 10.77 -14.13
CA VAL A 26 -18.58 9.67 -14.46
C VAL A 26 -17.57 10.17 -15.48
N THR A 27 -16.29 9.96 -15.18
CA THR A 27 -15.18 10.23 -16.11
C THR A 27 -14.45 8.95 -16.40
N SER A 28 -13.91 8.80 -17.62
CA SER A 28 -13.16 7.63 -18.06
C SER A 28 -11.68 7.95 -18.22
N GLY A 29 -10.85 6.96 -18.04
CA GLY A 29 -9.42 7.01 -18.25
C GLY A 29 -8.81 5.63 -18.11
N ILE A 30 -7.51 5.60 -17.92
CA ILE A 30 -6.73 4.37 -17.71
C ILE A 30 -5.98 4.40 -16.38
N VAL A 31 -5.53 3.25 -15.95
CA VAL A 31 -4.46 3.14 -14.96
C VAL A 31 -3.17 3.64 -15.59
N SER A 32 -2.74 4.86 -15.25
CA SER A 32 -1.54 5.48 -15.81
C SER A 32 -0.26 4.99 -15.13
N ALA A 33 -0.36 4.63 -13.84
CA ALA A 33 0.73 4.01 -13.08
C ALA A 33 0.20 3.33 -11.82
N LEU A 34 0.98 2.40 -11.32
CA LEU A 34 0.75 1.69 -10.06
C LEU A 34 1.85 2.01 -9.05
N ALA A 35 1.58 1.74 -7.77
CA ALA A 35 2.57 1.86 -6.70
C ALA A 35 3.22 3.26 -6.58
N ARG A 36 2.42 4.32 -6.74
CA ARG A 36 2.92 5.70 -6.52
C ARG A 36 3.03 5.96 -5.02
N THR A 37 4.27 6.06 -4.53
CA THR A 37 4.58 6.16 -3.10
C THR A 37 4.97 7.56 -2.64
N ARG A 38 5.32 8.47 -3.57
CA ARG A 38 5.83 9.83 -3.25
C ARG A 38 4.91 10.92 -3.78
N VAL A 39 3.63 10.89 -3.39
CA VAL A 39 2.66 11.89 -3.85
C VAL A 39 2.39 13.01 -2.85
N GLY A 40 2.97 12.96 -1.64
CA GLY A 40 2.86 14.04 -0.64
C GLY A 40 1.46 14.21 -0.02
N VAL A 41 0.57 13.23 -0.20
CA VAL A 41 -0.86 13.35 0.18
C VAL A 41 -1.19 12.62 1.48
N ALA A 42 -0.41 11.63 1.90
CA ALA A 42 -0.62 10.87 3.13
C ALA A 42 0.63 10.06 3.53
N ASP A 43 0.69 9.69 4.82
CA ASP A 43 1.74 8.84 5.41
C ASP A 43 1.80 7.42 4.80
N PHE A 44 0.71 6.97 4.16
CA PHE A 44 0.63 5.73 3.40
C PHE A 44 0.54 6.05 1.90
N GLY A 45 1.69 6.21 1.27
CA GLY A 45 1.79 6.46 -0.14
C GLY A 45 1.85 5.18 -0.97
N PHE A 46 0.72 4.59 -1.31
CA PHE A 46 0.63 3.58 -2.35
C PHE A 46 -0.67 3.82 -3.12
N PHE A 47 -0.58 4.53 -4.23
CA PHE A 47 -1.73 4.96 -4.99
C PHE A 47 -1.75 4.37 -6.39
N ILE A 48 -2.95 4.14 -6.90
CA ILE A 48 -3.21 3.99 -8.33
C ILE A 48 -3.24 5.39 -8.92
N GLN A 49 -2.44 5.64 -9.95
CA GLN A 49 -2.52 6.85 -10.74
C GLN A 49 -3.43 6.60 -11.94
N THR A 50 -4.31 7.56 -12.24
CA THR A 50 -5.20 7.52 -13.42
C THR A 50 -5.23 8.89 -14.10
N ASP A 51 -5.50 8.90 -15.39
CA ASP A 51 -5.77 10.12 -16.17
C ASP A 51 -7.28 10.41 -16.27
N ALA A 52 -8.15 9.53 -15.76
CA ALA A 52 -9.55 9.85 -15.55
C ALA A 52 -9.66 11.17 -14.77
N ALA A 53 -10.49 12.10 -15.25
CA ALA A 53 -10.58 13.44 -14.67
C ALA A 53 -11.15 13.35 -13.24
N ILE A 54 -10.29 13.57 -12.25
CA ILE A 54 -10.64 13.69 -10.84
C ILE A 54 -10.56 15.18 -10.48
N ASN A 55 -11.65 15.71 -9.92
CA ASN A 55 -11.78 17.11 -9.49
C ASN A 55 -12.26 17.16 -8.04
N PRO A 56 -12.14 18.31 -7.35
CA PRO A 56 -12.72 18.49 -6.02
C PRO A 56 -14.20 18.08 -5.99
N GLY A 57 -14.56 17.18 -5.05
CA GLY A 57 -15.89 16.56 -4.97
C GLY A 57 -15.92 15.09 -5.43
N ASN A 58 -14.93 14.63 -6.21
CA ASN A 58 -14.79 13.21 -6.54
C ASN A 58 -14.08 12.40 -5.43
N SER A 59 -13.40 13.06 -4.50
CA SER A 59 -12.74 12.40 -3.36
C SER A 59 -13.75 11.62 -2.52
N GLY A 60 -13.43 10.36 -2.21
CA GLY A 60 -14.34 9.40 -1.58
C GLY A 60 -15.24 8.65 -2.56
N GLY A 61 -15.33 9.09 -3.83
CA GLY A 61 -16.02 8.38 -4.90
C GLY A 61 -15.26 7.15 -5.39
N ALA A 62 -15.95 6.29 -6.13
CA ALA A 62 -15.39 5.04 -6.62
C ALA A 62 -14.52 5.24 -7.86
N LEU A 63 -13.40 4.49 -7.92
CA LEU A 63 -12.75 4.13 -9.17
C LEU A 63 -13.10 2.67 -9.46
N ILE A 64 -13.73 2.40 -10.60
CA ILE A 64 -14.19 1.06 -10.98
C ILE A 64 -13.52 0.61 -12.28
N GLY A 65 -13.33 -0.69 -12.41
CA GLY A 65 -12.91 -1.33 -13.66
C GLY A 65 -14.10 -1.55 -14.60
N LEU A 66 -13.83 -1.99 -15.83
CA LEU A 66 -14.88 -2.29 -16.81
C LEU A 66 -15.77 -3.48 -16.41
N ASP A 67 -15.32 -4.30 -15.48
CA ASP A 67 -16.10 -5.40 -14.85
C ASP A 67 -17.10 -4.89 -13.80
N GLY A 68 -17.20 -3.57 -13.59
CA GLY A 68 -18.04 -2.94 -12.59
C GLY A 68 -17.58 -3.09 -11.15
N ARG A 69 -16.38 -3.65 -10.92
CA ARG A 69 -15.85 -3.84 -9.57
C ARG A 69 -15.01 -2.65 -9.12
N LEU A 70 -15.04 -2.38 -7.81
CA LEU A 70 -14.25 -1.34 -7.19
C LEU A 70 -12.76 -1.70 -7.25
N VAL A 71 -11.96 -0.89 -7.95
CA VAL A 71 -10.50 -0.99 -8.04
C VAL A 71 -9.81 0.00 -7.11
N GLY A 72 -10.49 1.08 -6.71
CA GLY A 72 -9.95 2.07 -5.77
C GLY A 72 -10.98 3.10 -5.32
N ILE A 73 -10.57 3.96 -4.39
CA ILE A 73 -11.32 5.14 -3.95
C ILE A 73 -10.56 6.39 -4.37
N ASN A 74 -11.21 7.26 -5.14
CA ASN A 74 -10.66 8.55 -5.58
C ASN A 74 -10.26 9.37 -4.34
N THR A 75 -9.06 9.96 -4.32
CA THR A 75 -8.61 10.68 -3.12
C THR A 75 -7.98 12.04 -3.40
N ALA A 76 -7.13 12.16 -4.39
CA ALA A 76 -6.34 13.36 -4.61
C ALA A 76 -6.03 13.59 -6.09
N ILE A 77 -5.66 14.82 -6.40
CA ILE A 77 -5.07 15.22 -7.68
C ILE A 77 -3.71 15.86 -7.44
N TYR A 78 -2.80 15.72 -8.38
CA TYR A 78 -1.62 16.55 -8.45
C TYR A 78 -1.98 17.81 -9.26
N SER A 79 -2.20 18.93 -8.58
CA SER A 79 -2.64 20.16 -9.26
C SER A 79 -2.19 21.41 -8.49
N LYS A 80 -1.67 22.37 -9.22
CA LYS A 80 -1.35 23.71 -8.68
C LYS A 80 -2.56 24.67 -8.76
N SER A 81 -3.49 24.41 -9.66
CA SER A 81 -4.69 25.24 -9.91
C SER A 81 -5.97 24.73 -9.25
N GLY A 82 -5.93 23.54 -8.62
CA GLY A 82 -7.09 22.91 -7.99
C GLY A 82 -7.99 22.11 -8.97
N GLY A 83 -7.75 22.15 -10.27
CA GLY A 83 -8.43 21.34 -11.27
C GLY A 83 -7.60 20.14 -11.74
N SER A 84 -8.23 19.18 -12.38
CA SER A 84 -7.56 18.01 -12.96
C SER A 84 -6.63 18.41 -14.10
N ILE A 85 -5.40 17.89 -14.05
CA ILE A 85 -4.43 17.96 -15.14
C ILE A 85 -4.08 16.53 -15.65
N SER A 86 -5.07 15.64 -15.62
CA SER A 86 -4.91 14.21 -15.99
C SER A 86 -3.92 13.45 -15.09
N ILE A 87 -3.76 13.89 -13.84
CA ILE A 87 -2.99 13.18 -12.81
C ILE A 87 -3.87 13.08 -11.56
N GLY A 88 -4.64 12.02 -11.51
CA GLY A 88 -5.48 11.65 -10.37
C GLY A 88 -4.91 10.47 -9.61
N PHE A 89 -5.27 10.35 -8.33
CA PHE A 89 -4.84 9.28 -7.46
C PHE A 89 -6.02 8.61 -6.76
N ALA A 90 -5.96 7.29 -6.66
CA ALA A 90 -6.95 6.52 -5.92
C ALA A 90 -6.25 5.57 -4.93
N ILE A 91 -6.87 5.37 -3.76
CA ILE A 91 -6.47 4.38 -2.77
C ILE A 91 -6.87 3.00 -3.31
N PRO A 92 -5.94 2.03 -3.44
CA PRO A 92 -6.25 0.71 -3.99
C PRO A 92 -7.31 -0.05 -3.19
N ALA A 93 -8.16 -0.81 -3.88
CA ALA A 93 -9.26 -1.56 -3.27
C ALA A 93 -8.79 -2.56 -2.20
N ASN A 94 -7.59 -3.13 -2.32
CA ASN A 94 -7.03 -4.02 -1.29
C ASN A 94 -6.81 -3.28 0.04
N MET A 95 -6.39 -2.01 0.02
CA MET A 95 -6.27 -1.19 1.23
C MET A 95 -7.65 -0.81 1.78
N VAL A 96 -8.59 -0.45 0.91
CA VAL A 96 -9.98 -0.13 1.30
C VAL A 96 -10.61 -1.33 2.03
N ARG A 97 -10.41 -2.54 1.51
CA ARG A 97 -10.91 -3.78 2.13
C ARG A 97 -10.39 -3.94 3.56
N VAL A 98 -9.08 -3.75 3.78
CA VAL A 98 -8.46 -3.86 5.11
C VAL A 98 -9.07 -2.86 6.10
N VAL A 99 -9.32 -1.62 5.65
CA VAL A 99 -9.94 -0.58 6.49
C VAL A 99 -11.39 -0.93 6.83
N VAL A 100 -12.19 -1.35 5.84
CA VAL A 100 -13.59 -1.72 6.03
C VAL A 100 -13.73 -2.93 6.96
N GLU A 101 -12.91 -3.96 6.76
CA GLU A 101 -12.90 -5.14 7.64
C GLU A 101 -12.44 -4.79 9.06
N GLY A 102 -11.47 -3.89 9.23
CA GLY A 102 -11.06 -3.39 10.54
C GLY A 102 -12.18 -2.64 11.25
N ALA A 103 -12.88 -1.75 10.55
CA ALA A 103 -14.01 -0.99 11.08
C ALA A 103 -15.17 -1.91 11.52
N SER A 104 -15.51 -2.93 10.72
CA SER A 104 -16.60 -3.88 11.01
C SER A 104 -16.30 -4.78 12.22
N ARG A 105 -15.02 -4.97 12.58
CA ARG A 105 -14.56 -5.78 13.73
C ARG A 105 -14.33 -4.95 15.01
N GLY A 106 -14.97 -3.81 15.16
CA GLY A 106 -14.88 -2.97 16.36
C GLY A 106 -13.86 -1.83 16.29
N GLY A 107 -13.49 -1.40 15.08
CA GLY A 107 -12.78 -0.14 14.84
C GLY A 107 -11.26 -0.16 15.09
N LYS A 108 -10.68 -1.28 15.50
CA LYS A 108 -9.21 -1.41 15.64
C LYS A 108 -8.61 -1.94 14.33
N LEU A 109 -8.02 -1.04 13.57
CA LEU A 109 -7.23 -1.43 12.41
C LEU A 109 -5.90 -2.03 12.89
N VAL A 110 -5.81 -3.36 12.86
CA VAL A 110 -4.56 -4.08 13.14
C VAL A 110 -3.97 -4.56 11.82
N ARG A 111 -2.77 -4.12 11.53
CA ARG A 111 -2.04 -4.49 10.30
C ARG A 111 -0.92 -5.47 10.61
N PRO A 112 -0.61 -6.39 9.69
CA PRO A 112 0.60 -7.19 9.81
C PRO A 112 1.84 -6.31 9.83
N TRP A 113 2.83 -6.76 10.56
CA TRP A 113 4.12 -6.13 10.70
C TRP A 113 5.22 -7.07 10.24
N LEU A 114 6.16 -6.57 9.46
CA LEU A 114 7.28 -7.35 8.97
C LEU A 114 8.39 -7.50 10.01
N GLY A 115 8.60 -6.47 10.81
CA GLY A 115 9.73 -6.42 11.75
C GLY A 115 11.07 -6.25 11.07
N ALA A 116 11.09 -5.52 9.96
CA ALA A 116 12.30 -5.12 9.26
C ALA A 116 12.09 -3.77 8.61
N SER A 117 13.14 -2.98 8.51
CA SER A 117 13.18 -1.72 7.78
C SER A 117 14.36 -1.67 6.83
N GLY A 118 14.30 -0.76 5.87
CA GLY A 118 15.32 -0.64 4.85
C GLY A 118 15.21 0.64 4.05
N GLN A 119 16.09 0.77 3.07
CA GLN A 119 16.16 1.91 2.19
C GLN A 119 15.90 1.51 0.73
N PRO A 120 15.47 2.43 -0.13
CA PRO A 120 15.32 2.17 -1.55
C PRO A 120 16.67 1.76 -2.16
N VAL A 121 16.62 0.85 -3.12
CA VAL A 121 17.80 0.48 -3.92
C VAL A 121 17.98 1.51 -5.04
N SER A 122 18.98 2.38 -4.89
CA SER A 122 19.40 3.35 -5.92
C SER A 122 20.14 2.66 -7.07
N ALA A 123 20.46 3.42 -8.12
CA ALA A 123 21.24 2.91 -9.26
C ALA A 123 22.61 2.40 -8.81
N GLU A 124 23.31 3.16 -7.95
CA GLU A 124 24.64 2.78 -7.43
C GLU A 124 24.57 1.49 -6.60
N ILE A 125 23.52 1.35 -5.75
CA ILE A 125 23.30 0.14 -4.95
C ILE A 125 22.99 -1.05 -5.87
N ALA A 126 22.17 -0.84 -6.90
CA ALA A 126 21.82 -1.88 -7.85
C ALA A 126 23.07 -2.40 -8.58
N GLU A 127 23.90 -1.51 -9.09
CA GLU A 127 25.17 -1.85 -9.75
C GLU A 127 26.11 -2.59 -8.80
N ALA A 128 26.35 -2.06 -7.59
CA ALA A 128 27.21 -2.69 -6.58
C ALA A 128 26.72 -4.06 -6.11
N ARG A 129 25.45 -4.36 -6.27
CA ARG A 129 24.82 -5.64 -5.88
C ARG A 129 24.48 -6.55 -7.07
N GLY A 130 24.85 -6.15 -8.28
CA GLY A 130 24.64 -6.93 -9.51
C GLY A 130 23.17 -7.11 -9.84
N LEU A 131 22.34 -6.06 -9.64
CA LEU A 131 20.95 -6.01 -10.09
C LEU A 131 20.90 -5.35 -11.48
N ASP A 132 20.02 -5.85 -12.34
CA ASP A 132 19.85 -5.35 -13.70
C ASP A 132 19.25 -3.94 -13.76
N ARG A 133 18.54 -3.54 -12.68
CA ARG A 133 17.88 -2.24 -12.56
C ARG A 133 17.69 -1.85 -11.09
N PRO A 134 17.58 -0.53 -10.78
CA PRO A 134 17.18 -0.04 -9.47
C PRO A 134 15.79 -0.57 -9.09
N GLY A 135 15.57 -0.74 -7.80
CA GLY A 135 14.29 -1.17 -7.23
C GLY A 135 14.45 -2.20 -6.14
N GLY A 136 13.42 -2.29 -5.30
CA GLY A 136 13.46 -3.11 -4.10
C GLY A 136 13.89 -2.34 -2.86
N VAL A 137 14.02 -3.07 -1.76
CA VAL A 137 14.37 -2.55 -0.45
C VAL A 137 15.62 -3.26 0.07
N LEU A 138 16.70 -2.51 0.23
CA LEU A 138 17.89 -2.99 0.93
C LEU A 138 17.60 -2.95 2.43
N ILE A 139 17.55 -4.10 3.06
CA ILE A 139 17.27 -4.25 4.49
C ILE A 139 18.48 -3.79 5.29
N ASN A 140 18.27 -2.81 6.15
CA ASN A 140 19.28 -2.25 7.05
C ASN A 140 19.00 -2.52 8.54
N GLU A 141 17.77 -2.95 8.87
CA GLU A 141 17.40 -3.32 10.22
C GLU A 141 16.42 -4.50 10.21
N VAL A 142 16.59 -5.42 11.17
CA VAL A 142 15.69 -6.56 11.41
C VAL A 142 15.49 -6.69 12.91
N HIS A 143 14.23 -6.55 13.34
CA HIS A 143 13.86 -6.67 14.75
C HIS A 143 14.15 -8.09 15.25
N PRO A 144 14.84 -8.25 16.40
CA PRO A 144 15.31 -9.56 16.87
C PRO A 144 14.20 -10.57 17.12
N GLU A 145 13.03 -10.10 17.56
CA GLU A 145 11.84 -10.92 17.83
C GLU A 145 10.77 -10.79 16.72
N GLY A 146 11.14 -10.18 15.58
CA GLY A 146 10.21 -9.95 14.48
C GLY A 146 10.02 -11.15 13.57
N PRO A 147 8.87 -11.22 12.86
CA PRO A 147 8.58 -12.32 11.95
C PRO A 147 9.59 -12.41 10.79
N ALA A 148 10.15 -11.30 10.35
CA ALA A 148 11.22 -11.30 9.34
C ALA A 148 12.46 -12.03 9.83
N LYS A 149 12.87 -11.84 11.08
CA LYS A 149 14.00 -12.53 11.70
C LYS A 149 13.75 -14.02 11.78
N ALA A 150 12.57 -14.41 12.24
CA ALA A 150 12.16 -15.82 12.33
C ALA A 150 12.16 -16.51 10.96
N ALA A 151 11.79 -15.79 9.90
CA ALA A 151 11.84 -16.25 8.51
C ALA A 151 13.24 -16.28 7.90
N GLY A 152 14.26 -15.80 8.64
CA GLY A 152 15.64 -15.79 8.17
C GLY A 152 16.02 -14.61 7.28
N LEU A 153 15.23 -13.51 7.26
CA LEU A 153 15.62 -12.25 6.63
C LEU A 153 16.80 -11.64 7.41
N ARG A 154 17.75 -11.04 6.70
CA ARG A 154 18.98 -10.49 7.27
C ARG A 154 19.27 -9.10 6.76
N VAL A 155 19.97 -8.31 7.54
CA VAL A 155 20.56 -7.06 7.07
C VAL A 155 21.47 -7.33 5.86
N GLY A 156 21.34 -6.50 4.84
CA GLY A 156 22.01 -6.65 3.55
C GLY A 156 21.27 -7.46 2.50
N ASP A 157 20.13 -8.09 2.84
CA ASP A 157 19.21 -8.67 1.86
C ASP A 157 18.52 -7.55 1.08
N ILE A 158 18.15 -7.83 -0.17
CA ILE A 158 17.31 -6.94 -0.98
C ILE A 158 15.98 -7.63 -1.20
N VAL A 159 14.89 -7.04 -0.68
CA VAL A 159 13.52 -7.51 -0.95
C VAL A 159 13.07 -6.95 -2.28
N LEU A 160 12.72 -7.82 -3.21
CA LEU A 160 12.32 -7.48 -4.59
C LEU A 160 10.85 -7.74 -4.86
N ALA A 161 10.21 -8.62 -4.10
CA ALA A 161 8.81 -8.98 -4.30
C ALA A 161 8.16 -9.49 -3.01
N VAL A 162 6.84 -9.33 -2.91
CA VAL A 162 5.97 -9.96 -1.91
C VAL A 162 4.87 -10.71 -2.65
N ASN A 163 4.75 -12.02 -2.44
CA ASN A 163 3.81 -12.91 -3.14
C ASN A 163 3.86 -12.78 -4.68
N GLY A 164 5.05 -12.58 -5.24
CA GLY A 164 5.25 -12.36 -6.67
C GLY A 164 5.07 -10.91 -7.14
N GLN A 165 4.43 -10.06 -6.34
CA GLN A 165 4.23 -8.64 -6.67
C GLN A 165 5.50 -7.83 -6.40
N VAL A 166 5.95 -7.09 -7.42
CA VAL A 166 7.20 -6.33 -7.36
C VAL A 166 7.14 -5.26 -6.27
N VAL A 167 8.24 -5.13 -5.54
CA VAL A 167 8.48 -4.07 -4.56
C VAL A 167 9.51 -3.10 -5.15
N HIS A 168 9.19 -1.82 -5.18
CA HIS A 168 10.07 -0.78 -5.71
C HIS A 168 10.81 0.00 -4.61
N ASP A 169 10.17 0.15 -3.44
CA ASP A 169 10.66 0.96 -2.33
C ASP A 169 10.06 0.49 -0.98
N PRO A 170 10.51 1.06 0.16
CA PRO A 170 9.99 0.70 1.48
C PRO A 170 8.48 0.86 1.64
N ALA A 171 7.89 1.95 1.12
CA ALA A 171 6.45 2.17 1.24
C ALA A 171 5.65 1.09 0.46
N GLY A 172 6.16 0.66 -0.70
CA GLY A 172 5.62 -0.46 -1.45
C GLY A 172 5.72 -1.79 -0.69
N LEU A 173 6.83 -2.04 0.01
CA LEU A 173 6.97 -3.21 0.87
C LEU A 173 5.95 -3.19 2.01
N ASP A 174 5.84 -2.07 2.71
CA ASP A 174 4.90 -1.90 3.82
C ASP A 174 3.46 -2.08 3.36
N PHE A 175 3.07 -1.49 2.21
CA PHE A 175 1.75 -1.69 1.63
C PHE A 175 1.45 -3.15 1.33
N ARG A 176 2.38 -3.86 0.65
CA ARG A 176 2.22 -5.28 0.30
C ARG A 176 2.05 -6.18 1.52
N ILE A 177 2.70 -5.86 2.63
CA ILE A 177 2.52 -6.57 3.90
C ILE A 177 1.21 -6.15 4.57
N ALA A 178 0.93 -4.85 4.69
CA ALA A 178 -0.22 -4.31 5.42
C ALA A 178 -1.58 -4.70 4.81
N THR A 179 -1.63 -4.99 3.51
CA THR A 179 -2.86 -5.41 2.82
C THR A 179 -3.13 -6.92 2.86
N ARG A 180 -2.30 -7.68 3.56
CA ARG A 180 -2.52 -9.13 3.74
C ARG A 180 -3.30 -9.42 5.03
N PRO A 181 -4.01 -10.56 5.08
CA PRO A 181 -4.73 -10.95 6.29
C PRO A 181 -3.75 -11.24 7.43
N LEU A 182 -4.06 -10.70 8.61
CA LEU A 182 -3.32 -11.00 9.84
C LEU A 182 -3.44 -12.49 10.19
N GLY A 183 -2.35 -13.08 10.67
CA GLY A 183 -2.27 -14.52 10.98
C GLY A 183 -1.98 -15.41 9.76
N GLY A 184 -1.96 -14.84 8.56
CA GLY A 184 -1.56 -15.53 7.35
C GLY A 184 -0.04 -15.59 7.15
N LYS A 185 0.38 -15.86 5.91
CA LYS A 185 1.78 -15.92 5.50
C LYS A 185 2.00 -15.06 4.25
N ALA A 186 3.20 -14.53 4.10
CA ALA A 186 3.67 -13.88 2.89
C ALA A 186 4.98 -14.50 2.41
N HIS A 187 5.17 -14.53 1.10
CA HIS A 187 6.41 -14.99 0.48
C HIS A 187 7.22 -13.79 0.00
N LEU A 188 8.40 -13.60 0.58
CA LEU A 188 9.33 -12.57 0.14
C LEU A 188 10.28 -13.15 -0.91
N GLY A 189 10.31 -12.55 -2.09
CA GLY A 189 11.37 -12.76 -3.08
C GLY A 189 12.54 -11.85 -2.74
N ILE A 190 13.68 -12.41 -2.38
CA ILE A 190 14.86 -11.65 -1.96
C ILE A 190 16.08 -11.97 -2.80
N ARG A 191 17.07 -11.06 -2.80
CA ARG A 191 18.43 -11.29 -3.28
C ARG A 191 19.41 -11.18 -2.13
N ARG A 192 20.22 -12.24 -1.94
CA ARG A 192 21.26 -12.32 -0.91
C ARG A 192 22.57 -12.73 -1.56
N LYS A 193 23.58 -11.87 -1.51
CA LYS A 193 24.90 -12.14 -2.11
C LYS A 193 24.80 -12.69 -3.55
N GLY A 194 24.01 -12.03 -4.38
CA GLY A 194 23.77 -12.41 -5.78
C GLY A 194 22.77 -13.55 -6.02
N ARG A 195 22.36 -14.32 -5.00
CA ARG A 195 21.44 -15.45 -5.12
C ARG A 195 19.99 -15.02 -4.91
N LYS A 196 19.07 -15.52 -5.74
CA LYS A 196 17.62 -15.36 -5.54
C LYS A 196 17.15 -16.39 -4.49
N LEU A 197 16.41 -15.94 -3.48
CA LEU A 197 15.84 -16.78 -2.44
C LEU A 197 14.38 -16.42 -2.24
N LYS A 198 13.60 -17.35 -1.71
CA LYS A 198 12.21 -17.14 -1.29
C LYS A 198 12.12 -17.45 0.20
N LEU A 199 11.60 -16.47 0.98
CA LEU A 199 11.39 -16.63 2.41
C LEU A 199 9.88 -16.59 2.69
N GLU A 200 9.39 -17.48 3.56
CA GLU A 200 8.02 -17.45 4.05
C GLU A 200 8.00 -16.74 5.40
N VAL A 201 7.23 -15.66 5.49
CA VAL A 201 7.12 -14.81 6.69
C VAL A 201 5.72 -14.89 7.24
N ALA A 202 5.58 -15.15 8.56
CA ALA A 202 4.32 -15.07 9.26
C ALA A 202 3.84 -13.61 9.36
N LEU A 203 2.56 -13.37 9.15
CA LEU A 203 1.94 -12.06 9.21
C LEU A 203 1.39 -11.81 10.62
N LEU A 204 2.23 -11.31 11.50
CA LEU A 204 1.95 -11.09 12.90
C LEU A 204 1.69 -9.61 13.20
N LYS A 205 0.98 -9.34 14.29
CA LYS A 205 0.82 -7.99 14.84
C LYS A 205 2.17 -7.49 15.39
N ALA A 206 2.46 -6.20 15.22
CA ALA A 206 3.59 -5.57 15.90
C ALA A 206 3.45 -5.71 17.42
N PRO A 207 4.54 -5.97 18.16
CA PRO A 207 4.53 -5.92 19.62
C PRO A 207 4.16 -4.51 20.08
N GLU A 208 3.35 -4.40 21.15
CA GLU A 208 3.10 -3.12 21.79
C GLU A 208 4.29 -2.79 22.71
N THR A 209 5.17 -1.91 22.26
CA THR A 209 6.34 -1.50 23.03
C THR A 209 6.38 0.04 23.09
N PRO A 210 6.22 0.67 24.28
CA PRO A 210 5.85 0.06 25.56
C PRO A 210 4.39 -0.43 25.58
N PRO A 211 4.04 -1.41 26.46
CA PRO A 211 2.65 -1.86 26.60
C PRO A 211 1.73 -0.69 26.92
N ARG A 212 0.59 -0.60 26.22
CA ARG A 212 -0.38 0.45 26.50
C ARG A 212 -1.07 0.18 27.84
N ASN A 213 -0.92 1.09 28.82
CA ASN A 213 -1.76 1.13 30.00
C ASN A 213 -3.14 1.65 29.62
N VAL A 214 -4.10 0.75 29.42
CA VAL A 214 -5.49 1.12 29.16
C VAL A 214 -6.24 1.26 30.48
N THR A 215 -6.42 2.49 30.96
CA THR A 215 -7.32 2.78 32.05
C THR A 215 -8.74 2.94 31.48
N ARG A 216 -9.63 1.99 31.73
CA ARG A 216 -11.06 2.19 31.45
C ARG A 216 -11.62 3.19 32.46
N LEU A 217 -11.96 4.38 32.02
CA LEU A 217 -12.77 5.29 32.79
C LEU A 217 -14.13 4.60 32.99
N LYS A 218 -14.54 4.45 34.24
CA LYS A 218 -15.93 4.06 34.58
C LYS A 218 -16.82 5.14 33.97
N SER A 219 -17.80 4.75 33.13
CA SER A 219 -18.79 5.70 32.63
C SER A 219 -19.40 6.44 33.83
N ALA A 220 -19.30 7.75 33.82
CA ALA A 220 -20.11 8.54 34.72
C ALA A 220 -21.57 8.21 34.43
N SER A 221 -22.33 7.81 35.43
CA SER A 221 -23.77 7.64 35.30
C SER A 221 -24.36 8.94 34.72
N PRO A 222 -25.29 8.86 33.77
CA PRO A 222 -25.98 10.06 33.33
C PRO A 222 -26.73 10.65 34.55
N LEU A 223 -26.54 11.95 34.77
CA LEU A 223 -27.37 12.75 35.66
C LEU A 223 -28.78 12.86 35.11
#